data_2b3e5549668c97d21383578a05302658
#
_entry.id   2b3e5549668c97d21383578a05302658
#
_cell.length_a   1.000
_cell.length_b   1.000
_cell.length_c   1.000
_cell.angle_alpha   90.00
_cell.angle_beta   90.00
_cell.angle_gamma   90.00
#
_symmetry.space_group_name_H-M   'P 1'
#
loop_
_entity.id
_entity.type
_entity.pdbx_description
1 polymer ?
#
loop_
_entity_poly.entity_id
_entity_poly.type
_entity_poly.pdbx_seq_one_letter_code
_entity_poly.pdbx_strand_id
1 'polypeptide(L)'
;MADAGLPALRQFSFTTRPYLAVDDITGEPIGLDDVDTRVGWLLDLISGAEARLLARLWRPATFDVLAAGVDRQGRKLPIQGHVAAARLGWTPHYPDDVYIPSRVTRVVTAQAMATLRTLTYRDTAITALSARFDPATGTLAPPTEPGDWVPLGFARGVVRQLTARACRTDGAVQARLRITDMQAPPKTSAMARLSAADRQLAHLTVTDAVMTLTVKLPTTVAPTGHAQWRRVRLTAAIPPHLHDRPITDWHLPTLVLDRKGLLWRCAATETVPAADLTSGTSAVGVDWCPSTLGAAATAAEGPEGLVSDYRGVTYDDRGLGTKLARLQAEGQMLHRKAARLTRLAATAPPEVRARLEAKIAVLDAHREAVGIKRGKINRELAFHFARQVTDYATSAGARVIAVEDLTTLETRGHGRVNNNRAAQSARRKATAALAHTAAGVGIVVVSVPARGSSAQCPGCDAPLARPGGYHTAWCPGCRVGGNRDHVAGVNLAKRALLGKNKATRRRGQMPAIRVAEHAPVRRSRDKTSPTPRRPRHRRVRRSLPTVTPRAGVTPNRYVPAPQASVWDTVKPAPPHGDAGSRDTRPSPTPPRKWQTV
;
A
#
# COMPACT_ATOMS: atom_id res chain seq x y z
N MET A 1 23.37 -35.45 -8.55
CA MET A 1 22.02 -35.00 -8.87
C MET A 1 21.70 -33.90 -7.87
N ALA A 2 21.73 -32.66 -8.29
CA ALA A 2 21.36 -31.53 -7.43
C ALA A 2 19.89 -31.70 -7.04
N ASP A 3 19.62 -31.64 -5.76
CA ASP A 3 18.28 -31.69 -5.16
C ASP A 3 17.50 -30.52 -5.76
N ALA A 4 16.67 -30.80 -6.76
CA ALA A 4 15.80 -29.79 -7.36
C ALA A 4 14.85 -29.35 -6.26
N GLY A 5 15.13 -28.20 -5.67
CA GLY A 5 14.35 -27.67 -4.55
C GLY A 5 12.86 -27.75 -4.83
N LEU A 6 12.08 -28.17 -3.83
CA LEU A 6 10.63 -28.28 -3.93
C LEU A 6 10.05 -26.95 -4.46
N PRO A 7 9.14 -26.99 -5.43
CA PRO A 7 8.55 -25.77 -5.99
C PRO A 7 7.93 -24.91 -4.90
N ALA A 8 8.19 -23.63 -4.94
CA ALA A 8 7.62 -22.69 -4.00
C ALA A 8 6.17 -22.36 -4.40
N LEU A 9 5.33 -22.07 -3.41
CA LEU A 9 3.96 -21.66 -3.63
C LEU A 9 3.84 -20.14 -3.50
N ARG A 10 3.14 -19.53 -4.44
CA ARG A 10 2.83 -18.09 -4.42
C ARG A 10 1.33 -17.85 -4.48
N GLN A 11 0.81 -17.05 -3.57
CA GLN A 11 -0.57 -16.60 -3.61
C GLN A 11 -0.67 -15.25 -4.32
N PHE A 12 -1.65 -15.11 -5.21
CA PHE A 12 -1.96 -13.86 -5.89
C PHE A 12 -3.46 -13.59 -5.88
N SER A 13 -3.87 -12.36 -6.23
CA SER A 13 -5.26 -11.96 -6.26
C SER A 13 -5.62 -11.29 -7.58
N PHE A 14 -6.85 -11.53 -8.03
CA PHE A 14 -7.43 -10.94 -9.22
C PHE A 14 -8.91 -10.60 -8.97
N THR A 15 -9.58 -10.02 -9.95
CA THR A 15 -11.00 -9.72 -9.87
C THR A 15 -11.70 -10.19 -11.13
N THR A 16 -12.92 -10.71 -10.98
CA THR A 16 -13.81 -11.06 -12.09
C THR A 16 -15.26 -10.72 -11.72
N ARG A 17 -16.16 -10.79 -12.69
CA ARG A 17 -17.59 -10.55 -12.49
C ARG A 17 -18.40 -11.71 -13.06
N PRO A 18 -19.49 -12.10 -12.39
CA PRO A 18 -20.41 -13.05 -12.98
C PRO A 18 -21.10 -12.41 -14.19
N TYR A 19 -21.31 -13.22 -15.21
CA TYR A 19 -22.08 -12.87 -16.40
C TYR A 19 -23.36 -13.68 -16.53
N LEU A 20 -23.51 -14.73 -15.71
CA LEU A 20 -24.68 -15.60 -15.66
C LEU A 20 -25.00 -15.97 -14.21
N ALA A 21 -26.28 -16.00 -13.88
CA ALA A 21 -26.78 -16.51 -12.61
C ALA A 21 -27.99 -17.42 -12.88
N VAL A 22 -28.04 -18.56 -12.18
CA VAL A 22 -29.17 -19.50 -12.25
C VAL A 22 -29.52 -20.03 -10.86
N ASP A 23 -30.78 -20.35 -10.63
CA ASP A 23 -31.16 -21.11 -9.44
C ASP A 23 -30.54 -22.51 -9.52
N ASP A 24 -29.86 -22.95 -8.46
CA ASP A 24 -29.09 -24.20 -8.46
C ASP A 24 -30.01 -25.46 -8.46
N ILE A 25 -31.29 -25.30 -8.11
CA ILE A 25 -32.28 -26.39 -8.03
C ILE A 25 -33.10 -26.47 -9.32
N THR A 26 -33.68 -25.36 -9.76
CA THR A 26 -34.57 -25.32 -10.92
C THR A 26 -33.82 -25.15 -12.24
N GLY A 27 -32.60 -24.64 -12.21
CA GLY A 27 -31.83 -24.28 -13.40
C GLY A 27 -32.33 -23.01 -14.10
N GLU A 28 -33.34 -22.35 -13.57
CA GLU A 28 -33.91 -21.13 -14.16
C GLU A 28 -32.94 -19.97 -14.05
N PRO A 29 -32.84 -19.15 -15.09
CA PRO A 29 -31.98 -17.95 -15.07
C PRO A 29 -32.51 -16.91 -14.07
N ILE A 30 -31.58 -16.27 -13.34
CA ILE A 30 -31.87 -15.17 -12.43
C ILE A 30 -31.20 -13.91 -13.02
N GLY A 31 -31.93 -12.80 -13.03
CA GLY A 31 -31.38 -11.52 -13.46
C GLY A 31 -30.20 -11.08 -12.56
N LEU A 32 -29.12 -10.58 -13.17
CA LEU A 32 -27.96 -10.12 -12.39
C LEU A 32 -28.31 -8.95 -11.46
N ASP A 33 -29.24 -8.07 -11.84
CA ASP A 33 -29.70 -6.96 -10.99
C ASP A 33 -30.43 -7.47 -9.73
N ASP A 34 -31.17 -8.60 -9.86
CA ASP A 34 -31.79 -9.26 -8.70
C ASP A 34 -30.72 -9.90 -7.79
N VAL A 35 -29.71 -10.53 -8.38
CA VAL A 35 -28.54 -11.03 -7.62
C VAL A 35 -27.84 -9.88 -6.91
N ASP A 36 -27.61 -8.76 -7.57
CA ASP A 36 -26.97 -7.58 -6.98
C ASP A 36 -27.78 -7.06 -5.78
N THR A 37 -29.10 -7.02 -5.90
CA THR A 37 -30.00 -6.61 -4.81
C THR A 37 -29.92 -7.55 -3.61
N ARG A 38 -29.97 -8.87 -3.83
CA ARG A 38 -29.86 -9.90 -2.79
C ARG A 38 -28.49 -9.88 -2.11
N VAL A 39 -27.43 -9.79 -2.91
CA VAL A 39 -26.05 -9.67 -2.40
C VAL A 39 -25.88 -8.36 -1.65
N GLY A 40 -26.40 -7.23 -2.16
CA GLY A 40 -26.35 -5.93 -1.50
C GLY A 40 -26.91 -6.00 -0.08
N TRP A 41 -28.11 -6.52 0.06
CA TRP A 41 -28.72 -6.73 1.37
C TRP A 41 -27.84 -7.61 2.29
N LEU A 42 -27.30 -8.72 1.77
CA LEU A 42 -26.43 -9.62 2.53
C LEU A 42 -25.15 -8.92 2.99
N LEU A 43 -24.52 -8.11 2.13
CA LEU A 43 -23.30 -7.38 2.46
C LEU A 43 -23.55 -6.30 3.53
N ASP A 44 -24.69 -5.60 3.46
CA ASP A 44 -25.09 -4.61 4.45
C ASP A 44 -25.40 -5.27 5.80
N LEU A 45 -26.07 -6.42 5.79
CA LEU A 45 -26.31 -7.23 6.99
C LEU A 45 -24.99 -7.64 7.64
N ILE A 46 -24.06 -8.23 6.87
CA ILE A 46 -22.74 -8.67 7.35
C ILE A 46 -21.97 -7.48 7.91
N SER A 47 -21.89 -6.39 7.16
CA SER A 47 -21.17 -5.17 7.57
C SER A 47 -21.76 -4.54 8.84
N GLY A 48 -23.09 -4.46 8.92
CA GLY A 48 -23.79 -3.94 10.09
C GLY A 48 -23.59 -4.81 11.33
N ALA A 49 -23.71 -6.14 11.18
CA ALA A 49 -23.48 -7.07 12.29
C ALA A 49 -22.01 -7.08 12.75
N GLU A 50 -21.05 -7.01 11.81
CA GLU A 50 -19.62 -6.86 12.11
C GLU A 50 -19.36 -5.56 12.87
N ALA A 51 -19.94 -4.43 12.43
CA ALA A 51 -19.77 -3.13 13.07
C ALA A 51 -20.31 -3.15 14.52
N ARG A 52 -21.50 -3.70 14.74
CA ARG A 52 -22.08 -3.85 16.10
C ARG A 52 -21.20 -4.74 16.98
N LEU A 53 -20.72 -5.87 16.45
CA LEU A 53 -19.84 -6.77 17.18
C LEU A 53 -18.51 -6.11 17.55
N LEU A 54 -17.88 -5.40 16.61
CA LEU A 54 -16.65 -4.64 16.86
C LEU A 54 -16.87 -3.53 17.90
N ALA A 55 -17.96 -2.78 17.82
CA ALA A 55 -18.28 -1.73 18.79
C ALA A 55 -18.44 -2.31 20.22
N ARG A 56 -19.16 -3.43 20.37
CA ARG A 56 -19.35 -4.11 21.67
C ARG A 56 -18.03 -4.65 22.23
N LEU A 57 -17.15 -5.15 21.39
CA LEU A 57 -15.85 -5.72 21.77
C LEU A 57 -14.74 -4.67 21.83
N TRP A 58 -15.01 -3.39 21.57
CA TRP A 58 -14.01 -2.32 21.55
C TRP A 58 -13.67 -1.86 22.96
N ARG A 59 -13.00 -2.73 23.73
CA ARG A 59 -12.61 -2.51 25.12
C ARG A 59 -11.25 -3.15 25.41
N PRO A 60 -10.45 -2.62 26.36
CA PRO A 60 -9.12 -3.14 26.69
C PRO A 60 -9.09 -4.64 26.97
N ALA A 61 -10.04 -5.15 27.75
CA ALA A 61 -10.13 -6.57 28.10
C ALA A 61 -10.22 -7.51 26.88
N THR A 62 -10.81 -7.07 25.77
CA THR A 62 -10.85 -7.83 24.52
C THR A 62 -9.44 -8.04 23.96
N PHE A 63 -8.65 -6.98 23.95
CA PHE A 63 -7.28 -7.01 23.44
C PHE A 63 -6.35 -7.80 24.36
N ASP A 64 -6.60 -7.77 25.70
CA ASP A 64 -5.84 -8.57 26.66
C ASP A 64 -6.05 -10.07 26.43
N VAL A 65 -7.30 -10.51 26.24
CA VAL A 65 -7.62 -11.92 25.94
C VAL A 65 -6.98 -12.36 24.62
N LEU A 66 -7.03 -11.52 23.60
CA LEU A 66 -6.44 -11.83 22.29
C LEU A 66 -4.91 -11.81 22.31
N ALA A 67 -4.30 -10.94 23.11
CA ALA A 67 -2.85 -10.89 23.30
C ALA A 67 -2.34 -12.11 24.09
N ALA A 68 -3.07 -12.53 25.14
CA ALA A 68 -2.79 -13.74 25.88
C ALA A 68 -2.95 -15.01 25.02
N GLY A 69 -3.82 -14.96 24.00
CA GLY A 69 -4.05 -16.08 23.09
C GLY A 69 -4.73 -17.30 23.72
N VAL A 70 -5.36 -17.12 24.90
CA VAL A 70 -6.04 -18.19 25.66
C VAL A 70 -7.45 -17.76 26.05
N ASP A 71 -8.33 -18.74 26.25
CA ASP A 71 -9.67 -18.52 26.78
C ASP A 71 -9.68 -18.42 28.34
N ARG A 72 -10.86 -18.27 28.93
CA ARG A 72 -11.01 -18.18 30.40
C ARG A 72 -10.56 -19.43 31.15
N GLN A 73 -10.49 -20.58 30.47
CA GLN A 73 -10.01 -21.86 31.02
C GLN A 73 -8.51 -22.09 30.74
N GLY A 74 -7.79 -21.09 30.23
CA GLY A 74 -6.38 -21.21 29.89
C GLY A 74 -6.08 -21.99 28.60
N ARG A 75 -7.09 -22.40 27.82
CA ARG A 75 -6.91 -23.16 26.60
C ARG A 75 -6.56 -22.22 25.44
N LYS A 76 -5.58 -22.60 24.64
CA LYS A 76 -5.12 -21.84 23.47
C LYS A 76 -6.28 -21.54 22.51
N LEU A 77 -6.40 -20.29 22.08
CA LEU A 77 -7.42 -19.89 21.10
C LEU A 77 -7.14 -20.48 19.72
N PRO A 78 -8.17 -21.05 19.05
CA PRO A 78 -8.03 -21.59 17.71
C PRO A 78 -7.60 -20.50 16.71
N ILE A 79 -6.84 -20.92 15.68
CA ILE A 79 -6.45 -20.04 14.57
C ILE A 79 -7.69 -19.56 13.80
N GLN A 80 -8.68 -20.43 13.60
CA GLN A 80 -9.91 -20.11 12.92
C GLN A 80 -10.74 -19.09 13.73
N GLY A 81 -10.96 -17.90 13.14
CA GLY A 81 -11.57 -16.77 13.84
C GLY A 81 -12.97 -17.06 14.38
N HIS A 82 -13.83 -17.72 13.61
CA HIS A 82 -15.20 -18.06 14.04
C HIS A 82 -15.22 -19.07 15.20
N VAL A 83 -14.30 -20.03 15.22
CA VAL A 83 -14.19 -21.01 16.33
C VAL A 83 -13.68 -20.31 17.59
N ALA A 84 -12.69 -19.41 17.47
CA ALA A 84 -12.22 -18.62 18.59
C ALA A 84 -13.31 -17.71 19.14
N ALA A 85 -14.08 -17.03 18.29
CA ALA A 85 -15.20 -16.19 18.69
C ALA A 85 -16.29 -16.99 19.44
N ALA A 86 -16.66 -18.16 18.92
CA ALA A 86 -17.63 -19.05 19.59
C ALA A 86 -17.13 -19.47 20.99
N ARG A 87 -15.84 -19.84 21.13
CA ARG A 87 -15.23 -20.21 22.42
C ARG A 87 -15.24 -19.06 23.41
N LEU A 88 -15.10 -17.82 22.93
CA LEU A 88 -15.15 -16.62 23.76
C LEU A 88 -16.57 -16.10 24.02
N GLY A 89 -17.60 -16.72 23.46
CA GLY A 89 -18.98 -16.26 23.55
C GLY A 89 -19.24 -14.96 22.78
N TRP A 90 -18.44 -14.68 21.76
CA TRP A 90 -18.56 -13.46 20.95
C TRP A 90 -19.46 -13.71 19.73
N THR A 91 -20.76 -13.58 19.94
CA THR A 91 -21.78 -13.76 18.90
C THR A 91 -22.25 -12.40 18.36
N PRO A 92 -22.48 -12.25 17.05
CA PRO A 92 -23.11 -11.06 16.50
C PRO A 92 -24.59 -11.00 16.88
N HIS A 93 -25.17 -9.79 16.90
CA HIS A 93 -26.60 -9.56 17.03
C HIS A 93 -27.19 -9.20 15.67
N TYR A 94 -28.33 -9.76 15.38
CA TYR A 94 -29.12 -9.52 14.17
C TYR A 94 -30.49 -8.96 14.55
N PRO A 95 -31.26 -8.37 13.62
CA PRO A 95 -32.67 -8.06 13.86
C PRO A 95 -33.45 -9.34 14.21
N ASP A 96 -34.39 -9.24 15.16
CA ASP A 96 -35.09 -10.40 15.72
C ASP A 96 -36.04 -11.08 14.71
N ASP A 97 -36.51 -10.34 13.72
CA ASP A 97 -37.43 -10.77 12.67
C ASP A 97 -36.73 -11.42 11.45
N VAL A 98 -35.39 -11.49 11.46
CA VAL A 98 -34.61 -11.97 10.33
C VAL A 98 -33.95 -13.31 10.63
N TYR A 99 -34.23 -14.32 9.82
CA TYR A 99 -33.54 -15.60 9.88
C TYR A 99 -32.18 -15.54 9.21
N ILE A 100 -31.12 -15.82 9.96
CA ILE A 100 -29.74 -15.80 9.47
C ILE A 100 -29.12 -17.20 9.58
N PRO A 101 -28.68 -17.82 8.47
CA PRO A 101 -27.98 -19.09 8.51
C PRO A 101 -26.70 -18.99 9.35
N SER A 102 -26.44 -20.03 10.16
CA SER A 102 -25.22 -20.08 11.00
C SER A 102 -23.91 -19.88 10.23
N ARG A 103 -23.91 -20.19 8.93
CA ARG A 103 -22.73 -20.00 8.06
C ARG A 103 -22.46 -18.53 7.74
N VAL A 104 -23.49 -17.71 7.63
CA VAL A 104 -23.35 -16.24 7.53
C VAL A 104 -22.76 -15.67 8.83
N THR A 105 -23.25 -16.16 9.98
CA THR A 105 -22.68 -15.81 11.28
C THR A 105 -21.19 -16.14 11.39
N ARG A 106 -20.73 -17.24 10.79
CA ARG A 106 -19.29 -17.57 10.73
C ARG A 106 -18.51 -16.54 9.91
N VAL A 107 -19.05 -16.06 8.79
CA VAL A 107 -18.39 -15.02 7.99
C VAL A 107 -18.23 -13.73 8.81
N VAL A 108 -19.29 -13.27 9.47
CA VAL A 108 -19.26 -12.07 10.32
C VAL A 108 -18.22 -12.20 11.43
N THR A 109 -18.28 -13.31 12.17
CA THR A 109 -17.37 -13.53 13.30
C THR A 109 -15.91 -13.69 12.86
N ALA A 110 -15.67 -14.36 11.73
CA ALA A 110 -14.32 -14.51 11.17
C ALA A 110 -13.74 -13.16 10.73
N GLN A 111 -14.54 -12.29 10.09
CA GLN A 111 -14.12 -10.95 9.68
C GLN A 111 -13.81 -10.07 10.89
N ALA A 112 -14.69 -10.03 11.88
CA ALA A 112 -14.48 -9.28 13.12
C ALA A 112 -13.22 -9.75 13.88
N MET A 113 -13.03 -11.08 14.00
CA MET A 113 -11.85 -11.66 14.64
C MET A 113 -10.55 -11.35 13.90
N ALA A 114 -10.54 -11.38 12.57
CA ALA A 114 -9.38 -11.00 11.78
C ALA A 114 -9.00 -9.52 12.03
N THR A 115 -10.01 -8.65 12.08
CA THR A 115 -9.84 -7.22 12.41
C THR A 115 -9.29 -7.03 13.82
N LEU A 116 -9.89 -7.65 14.84
CA LEU A 116 -9.46 -7.55 16.22
C LEU A 116 -8.04 -8.08 16.43
N ARG A 117 -7.69 -9.24 15.87
CA ARG A 117 -6.34 -9.81 15.97
C ARG A 117 -5.27 -8.90 15.35
N THR A 118 -5.56 -8.31 14.19
CA THR A 118 -4.66 -7.34 13.57
C THR A 118 -4.45 -6.10 14.46
N LEU A 119 -5.50 -5.66 15.13
CA LEU A 119 -5.45 -4.51 16.02
C LEU A 119 -4.84 -4.83 17.39
N THR A 120 -4.92 -6.08 17.85
CA THR A 120 -4.23 -6.53 19.06
C THR A 120 -2.73 -6.32 18.95
N TYR A 121 -2.14 -6.64 17.80
CA TYR A 121 -0.72 -6.39 17.57
C TYR A 121 -0.36 -4.89 17.73
N ARG A 122 -1.27 -4.03 17.29
CA ARG A 122 -1.10 -2.59 17.43
C ARG A 122 -1.30 -2.13 18.88
N ASP A 123 -2.25 -2.69 19.59
CA ASP A 123 -2.50 -2.40 21.00
C ASP A 123 -1.31 -2.82 21.89
N THR A 124 -0.74 -4.01 21.65
CA THR A 124 0.47 -4.47 22.34
C THR A 124 1.64 -3.49 22.12
N ALA A 125 1.83 -3.00 20.90
CA ALA A 125 2.86 -2.01 20.60
C ALA A 125 2.60 -0.67 21.31
N ILE A 126 1.35 -0.22 21.42
CA ILE A 126 0.97 1.00 22.17
C ILE A 126 1.26 0.83 23.66
N THR A 127 0.92 -0.32 24.21
CA THR A 127 1.14 -0.64 25.63
C THR A 127 2.64 -0.70 25.95
N ALA A 128 3.45 -1.33 25.10
CA ALA A 128 4.90 -1.39 25.26
C ALA A 128 5.53 0.01 25.20
N LEU A 129 5.09 0.87 24.26
CA LEU A 129 5.55 2.26 24.20
C LEU A 129 5.13 3.05 25.44
N SER A 130 3.92 2.83 25.95
CA SER A 130 3.43 3.51 27.16
C SER A 130 4.24 3.13 28.39
N ALA A 131 4.68 1.88 28.51
CA ALA A 131 5.53 1.42 29.61
C ALA A 131 6.94 2.08 29.60
N ARG A 132 7.40 2.53 28.44
CA ARG A 132 8.71 3.18 28.24
C ARG A 132 8.64 4.70 28.26
N PHE A 133 7.45 5.29 28.40
CA PHE A 133 7.27 6.73 28.39
C PHE A 133 7.60 7.33 29.75
N ASP A 134 8.50 8.31 29.73
CA ASP A 134 8.81 9.13 30.88
C ASP A 134 7.99 10.44 30.83
N PRO A 135 7.03 10.63 31.75
CA PRO A 135 6.20 11.82 31.76
C PRO A 135 6.97 13.11 32.11
N ALA A 136 8.08 13.01 32.86
CA ALA A 136 8.87 14.18 33.26
C ALA A 136 9.64 14.77 32.07
N THR A 137 10.20 13.93 31.22
CA THR A 137 10.95 14.36 30.04
C THR A 137 10.13 14.40 28.76
N GLY A 138 8.94 13.77 28.76
CA GLY A 138 8.10 13.61 27.55
C GLY A 138 8.72 12.71 26.48
N THR A 139 9.68 11.86 26.86
CA THR A 139 10.45 11.00 25.94
C THR A 139 10.21 9.52 26.22
N LEU A 140 10.70 8.66 25.31
CA LEU A 140 10.71 7.21 25.46
C LEU A 140 12.07 6.72 25.90
N ALA A 141 12.14 5.87 26.90
CA ALA A 141 13.36 5.12 27.20
C ALA A 141 13.78 4.28 25.98
N PRO A 142 15.08 4.00 25.79
CA PRO A 142 15.58 3.16 24.70
C PRO A 142 14.88 1.79 24.68
N PRO A 143 14.70 1.15 23.51
CA PRO A 143 14.20 -0.21 23.42
C PRO A 143 15.21 -1.20 24.04
N THR A 144 14.73 -2.11 24.86
CA THR A 144 15.55 -3.14 25.53
C THR A 144 15.57 -4.43 24.75
N GLU A 145 14.48 -4.75 24.02
CA GLU A 145 14.32 -5.98 23.26
C GLU A 145 14.26 -5.71 21.74
N PRO A 146 14.75 -6.64 20.90
CA PRO A 146 14.66 -6.48 19.44
C PRO A 146 13.21 -6.32 18.91
N GLY A 147 12.21 -6.87 19.62
CA GLY A 147 10.79 -6.73 19.28
C GLY A 147 10.17 -5.37 19.59
N ASP A 148 10.85 -4.54 20.37
CA ASP A 148 10.36 -3.21 20.79
C ASP A 148 10.45 -2.14 19.69
N TRP A 149 10.99 -2.51 18.54
CA TRP A 149 11.13 -1.60 17.41
C TRP A 149 9.80 -1.41 16.69
N VAL A 150 9.29 -0.19 16.73
CA VAL A 150 8.09 0.23 16.01
C VAL A 150 8.41 1.39 15.07
N PRO A 151 7.62 1.57 13.99
CA PRO A 151 7.82 2.71 13.09
C PRO A 151 7.77 4.02 13.86
N LEU A 152 8.77 4.88 13.66
CA LEU A 152 8.93 6.13 14.41
C LEU A 152 7.70 7.05 14.35
N GLY A 153 7.03 7.12 13.18
CA GLY A 153 5.80 7.90 13.04
C GLY A 153 4.66 7.39 13.93
N PHE A 154 4.60 6.07 14.15
CA PHE A 154 3.66 5.46 15.08
C PHE A 154 4.04 5.79 16.53
N ALA A 155 5.31 5.59 16.92
CA ALA A 155 5.81 5.93 18.25
C ALA A 155 5.54 7.40 18.61
N ARG A 156 5.80 8.33 17.69
CA ARG A 156 5.48 9.76 17.90
C ARG A 156 4.00 10.06 18.08
N GLY A 157 3.13 9.31 17.40
CA GLY A 157 1.68 9.40 17.60
C GLY A 157 1.29 9.02 19.02
N VAL A 158 1.85 7.92 19.53
CA VAL A 158 1.66 7.44 20.89
C VAL A 158 2.22 8.45 21.91
N VAL A 159 3.47 8.89 21.75
CA VAL A 159 4.10 9.89 22.65
C VAL A 159 3.27 11.16 22.73
N ARG A 160 2.78 11.70 21.62
CA ARG A 160 1.93 12.89 21.64
C ARG A 160 0.67 12.71 22.48
N GLN A 161 0.04 11.54 22.41
CA GLN A 161 -1.15 11.23 23.21
C GLN A 161 -0.80 11.06 24.69
N LEU A 162 0.32 10.41 24.99
CA LEU A 162 0.82 10.26 26.37
C LEU A 162 1.17 11.61 26.99
N THR A 163 1.89 12.47 26.27
CA THR A 163 2.20 13.84 26.72
C THR A 163 0.93 14.65 26.98
N ALA A 164 -0.03 14.62 26.03
CA ALA A 164 -1.30 15.32 26.20
C ALA A 164 -2.12 14.78 27.37
N ARG A 165 -1.96 13.51 27.73
CA ARG A 165 -2.62 12.89 28.90
C ARG A 165 -1.89 13.27 30.19
N ALA A 166 -0.57 13.21 30.23
CA ALA A 166 0.24 13.64 31.36
C ALA A 166 -0.02 15.10 31.75
N CYS A 167 -0.09 16.01 30.76
CA CYS A 167 -0.44 17.42 31.01
C CYS A 167 -1.84 17.64 31.63
N ARG A 168 -2.78 16.70 31.43
CA ARG A 168 -4.15 16.80 31.98
C ARG A 168 -4.28 16.22 33.39
N THR A 169 -3.34 15.41 33.82
CA THR A 169 -3.39 14.66 35.09
C THR A 169 -2.31 15.07 36.08
N ASP A 170 -1.68 16.24 35.87
CA ASP A 170 -0.52 16.76 36.66
C ASP A 170 0.57 15.71 36.93
N GLY A 171 0.81 14.83 35.96
CA GLY A 171 1.82 13.78 36.06
C GLY A 171 1.46 12.59 36.95
N ALA A 172 0.30 12.61 37.63
CA ALA A 172 -0.01 11.67 38.73
C ALA A 172 -0.43 10.25 38.28
N VAL A 173 -0.74 10.04 37.01
CA VAL A 173 -1.19 8.71 36.52
C VAL A 173 -0.42 8.28 35.29
N GLN A 174 0.48 7.33 35.48
CA GLN A 174 1.09 6.55 34.41
C GLN A 174 0.03 5.58 33.81
N ALA A 175 -1.03 6.17 33.24
CA ALA A 175 -2.08 5.39 32.65
C ALA A 175 -1.59 4.84 31.29
N ARG A 176 -1.43 3.53 31.22
CA ARG A 176 -1.12 2.80 29.99
C ARG A 176 -2.12 3.16 28.92
N LEU A 177 -1.63 3.75 27.82
CA LEU A 177 -2.45 4.06 26.66
C LEU A 177 -2.82 2.77 25.94
N ARG A 178 -4.06 2.67 25.50
CA ARG A 178 -4.58 1.52 24.75
C ARG A 178 -5.04 2.00 23.36
N ILE A 179 -5.22 1.07 22.44
CA ILE A 179 -5.74 1.40 21.11
C ILE A 179 -7.13 2.02 21.19
N THR A 180 -7.93 1.63 22.18
CA THR A 180 -9.27 2.17 22.46
C THR A 180 -9.26 3.65 22.85
N ASP A 181 -8.15 4.14 23.41
CA ASP A 181 -7.95 5.55 23.74
C ASP A 181 -7.52 6.37 22.53
N MET A 182 -6.95 5.72 21.52
CA MET A 182 -6.35 6.38 20.35
C MET A 182 -7.28 6.49 19.16
N GLN A 183 -8.23 5.58 19.03
CA GLN A 183 -9.13 5.53 17.88
C GLN A 183 -10.47 4.86 18.25
N ALA A 184 -11.51 5.24 17.51
CA ALA A 184 -12.79 4.53 17.53
C ALA A 184 -12.69 3.14 16.87
N PRO A 185 -13.70 2.26 17.06
CA PRO A 185 -13.79 1.01 16.32
C PRO A 185 -13.63 1.25 14.80
N PRO A 186 -12.93 0.37 14.09
CA PRO A 186 -12.75 0.54 12.66
C PRO A 186 -14.09 0.46 11.91
N LYS A 187 -14.26 1.29 10.90
CA LYS A 187 -15.38 1.20 9.98
C LYS A 187 -15.34 -0.12 9.23
N THR A 188 -16.44 -0.81 9.17
CA THR A 188 -16.61 -2.02 8.36
C THR A 188 -16.84 -1.65 6.89
N SER A 189 -16.56 -2.59 6.00
CA SER A 189 -16.84 -2.44 4.57
C SER A 189 -17.90 -3.45 4.16
N ALA A 190 -18.82 -3.05 3.29
CA ALA A 190 -19.83 -3.95 2.74
C ALA A 190 -19.15 -5.02 1.87
N MET A 191 -18.76 -6.12 2.49
CA MET A 191 -18.12 -7.27 1.84
C MET A 191 -18.41 -8.57 2.58
N ALA A 192 -18.40 -9.69 1.86
CA ALA A 192 -18.50 -11.04 2.43
C ALA A 192 -17.25 -11.86 2.02
N ARG A 193 -16.41 -12.19 2.99
CA ARG A 193 -15.23 -13.04 2.77
C ARG A 193 -15.66 -14.50 2.89
N LEU A 194 -15.99 -15.14 1.76
CA LEU A 194 -16.50 -16.50 1.74
C LEU A 194 -15.46 -17.56 2.16
N SER A 195 -14.18 -17.20 2.21
CA SER A 195 -13.11 -18.09 2.71
C SER A 195 -13.34 -18.59 4.15
N ALA A 196 -14.16 -17.88 4.94
CA ALA A 196 -14.56 -18.32 6.28
C ALA A 196 -15.79 -19.28 6.25
N ALA A 197 -16.46 -19.41 5.10
CA ALA A 197 -17.58 -20.28 4.90
C ALA A 197 -17.13 -21.71 4.61
N ASP A 198 -18.00 -22.66 4.87
CA ASP A 198 -17.84 -24.03 4.42
C ASP A 198 -18.67 -24.26 3.13
N ARG A 199 -18.56 -25.47 2.57
CA ARG A 199 -19.31 -25.85 1.35
C ARG A 199 -20.84 -25.74 1.46
N GLN A 200 -21.38 -25.59 2.67
CA GLN A 200 -22.81 -25.40 2.88
C GLN A 200 -23.27 -23.97 2.54
N LEU A 201 -22.41 -22.96 2.69
CA LEU A 201 -22.73 -21.59 2.29
C LEU A 201 -22.26 -21.30 0.86
N ALA A 202 -21.04 -21.69 0.52
CA ALA A 202 -20.44 -21.37 -0.77
C ALA A 202 -19.49 -22.47 -1.23
N HIS A 203 -19.51 -22.78 -2.52
CA HIS A 203 -18.62 -23.72 -3.18
C HIS A 203 -18.17 -23.14 -4.50
N LEU A 204 -16.87 -23.24 -4.78
CA LEU A 204 -16.24 -22.78 -6.01
C LEU A 204 -15.75 -23.99 -6.80
N THR A 205 -16.15 -24.09 -8.05
CA THR A 205 -15.60 -25.01 -9.05
C THR A 205 -14.96 -24.21 -10.17
N VAL A 206 -13.89 -24.73 -10.70
CA VAL A 206 -13.18 -24.12 -11.83
C VAL A 206 -12.97 -25.20 -12.88
N THR A 207 -13.44 -24.94 -14.08
CA THR A 207 -13.32 -25.83 -15.24
C THR A 207 -12.90 -24.98 -16.44
N ASP A 208 -11.81 -25.36 -17.10
CA ASP A 208 -11.27 -24.65 -18.26
C ASP A 208 -11.09 -23.13 -18.00
N ALA A 209 -11.83 -22.31 -18.73
CA ALA A 209 -11.77 -20.84 -18.62
C ALA A 209 -12.90 -20.25 -17.75
N VAL A 210 -13.62 -21.07 -16.98
CA VAL A 210 -14.84 -20.65 -16.27
C VAL A 210 -14.75 -20.97 -14.79
N MET A 211 -15.14 -19.99 -13.96
CA MET A 211 -15.34 -20.14 -12.52
C MET A 211 -16.82 -20.16 -12.19
N THR A 212 -17.27 -21.18 -11.48
CA THR A 212 -18.65 -21.30 -11.02
C THR A 212 -18.70 -21.27 -9.50
N LEU A 213 -19.33 -20.24 -8.96
CA LEU A 213 -19.57 -20.07 -7.52
C LEU A 213 -21.03 -20.42 -7.22
N THR A 214 -21.26 -21.52 -6.53
CA THR A 214 -22.55 -21.81 -5.93
C THR A 214 -22.58 -21.20 -4.54
N VAL A 215 -23.49 -20.26 -4.29
CA VAL A 215 -23.61 -19.55 -3.02
C VAL A 215 -25.05 -19.48 -2.56
N LYS A 216 -25.28 -19.63 -1.25
CA LYS A 216 -26.62 -19.52 -0.64
C LYS A 216 -26.94 -18.05 -0.40
N LEU A 217 -27.94 -17.54 -1.12
CA LEU A 217 -28.39 -16.13 -1.03
C LEU A 217 -29.84 -16.06 -0.55
N PRO A 218 -30.27 -14.98 0.10
CA PRO A 218 -31.67 -14.76 0.42
C PRO A 218 -32.49 -14.55 -0.86
N THR A 219 -33.72 -15.00 -0.89
CA THR A 219 -34.65 -14.78 -2.01
C THR A 219 -35.42 -13.48 -1.89
N THR A 220 -35.48 -12.94 -0.68
CA THR A 220 -36.16 -11.68 -0.34
C THR A 220 -35.29 -10.85 0.59
N VAL A 221 -35.54 -9.57 0.66
CA VAL A 221 -35.00 -8.69 1.69
C VAL A 221 -35.60 -9.10 3.04
N ALA A 222 -34.78 -9.18 4.10
CA ALA A 222 -35.19 -9.62 5.45
C ALA A 222 -35.90 -11.01 5.47
N PRO A 223 -35.21 -12.10 5.09
CA PRO A 223 -35.77 -13.44 5.09
C PRO A 223 -36.13 -13.87 6.53
N THR A 224 -37.31 -14.42 6.73
CA THR A 224 -37.85 -14.85 8.04
C THR A 224 -37.64 -16.35 8.31
N GLY A 225 -37.25 -17.13 7.28
CA GLY A 225 -37.12 -18.58 7.42
C GLY A 225 -36.05 -19.20 6.49
N HIS A 226 -35.70 -20.44 6.81
CA HIS A 226 -34.69 -21.20 6.06
C HIS A 226 -35.03 -21.36 4.57
N ALA A 227 -36.31 -21.52 4.24
CA ALA A 227 -36.80 -21.72 2.86
C ALA A 227 -36.52 -20.51 1.94
N GLN A 228 -36.39 -19.32 2.55
CA GLN A 228 -36.07 -18.09 1.82
C GLN A 228 -34.55 -17.91 1.56
N TRP A 229 -33.75 -18.94 1.81
CA TRP A 229 -32.33 -18.97 1.46
C TRP A 229 -32.11 -20.09 0.44
N ARG A 230 -31.87 -19.69 -0.82
CA ARG A 230 -31.64 -20.63 -1.92
C ARG A 230 -30.22 -20.58 -2.42
N ARG A 231 -29.77 -21.66 -3.02
CA ARG A 231 -28.49 -21.71 -3.73
C ARG A 231 -28.66 -21.09 -5.10
N VAL A 232 -27.73 -20.19 -5.40
CA VAL A 232 -27.60 -19.56 -6.71
C VAL A 232 -26.22 -19.93 -7.26
N ARG A 233 -26.21 -20.37 -8.51
CA ARG A 233 -25.00 -20.68 -9.24
C ARG A 233 -24.64 -19.46 -10.11
N LEU A 234 -23.50 -18.87 -9.81
CA LEU A 234 -22.97 -17.70 -10.49
C LEU A 234 -21.79 -18.11 -11.35
N THR A 235 -21.75 -17.71 -12.60
CA THR A 235 -20.70 -18.08 -13.55
C THR A 235 -19.92 -16.85 -13.97
N ALA A 236 -18.58 -16.92 -13.91
CA ALA A 236 -17.67 -15.85 -14.29
C ALA A 236 -16.52 -16.41 -15.12
N ALA A 237 -16.02 -15.62 -16.06
CA ALA A 237 -14.83 -15.99 -16.84
C ALA A 237 -13.54 -15.82 -16.00
N ILE A 238 -12.61 -16.74 -16.19
CA ILE A 238 -11.24 -16.57 -15.72
C ILE A 238 -10.57 -15.52 -16.62
N PRO A 239 -9.87 -14.51 -16.05
CA PRO A 239 -9.12 -13.57 -16.87
C PRO A 239 -8.09 -14.26 -17.78
N PRO A 240 -7.99 -13.90 -19.07
CA PRO A 240 -7.14 -14.62 -20.04
C PRO A 240 -5.67 -14.77 -19.63
N HIS A 241 -5.12 -13.79 -18.90
CA HIS A 241 -3.73 -13.83 -18.42
C HIS A 241 -3.48 -14.88 -17.32
N LEU A 242 -4.51 -15.62 -16.89
CA LEU A 242 -4.40 -16.69 -15.89
C LEU A 242 -4.54 -18.10 -16.48
N HIS A 243 -4.94 -18.24 -17.76
CA HIS A 243 -5.21 -19.54 -18.37
C HIS A 243 -3.97 -20.45 -18.39
N ASP A 244 -2.79 -19.89 -18.69
CA ASP A 244 -1.54 -20.66 -18.82
C ASP A 244 -0.72 -20.71 -17.52
N ARG A 245 -1.31 -20.28 -16.39
CA ARG A 245 -0.57 -20.26 -15.11
C ARG A 245 -0.70 -21.59 -14.38
N PRO A 246 0.37 -22.06 -13.73
CA PRO A 246 0.37 -23.33 -12.98
C PRO A 246 -0.35 -23.16 -11.62
N ILE A 247 -1.67 -22.91 -11.68
CA ILE A 247 -2.49 -22.69 -10.51
C ILE A 247 -2.81 -24.04 -9.87
N THR A 248 -2.50 -24.16 -8.58
CA THR A 248 -2.70 -25.37 -7.77
C THR A 248 -3.94 -25.31 -6.90
N ASP A 249 -4.38 -24.11 -6.53
CA ASP A 249 -5.55 -23.95 -5.66
C ASP A 249 -6.29 -22.63 -5.95
N TRP A 250 -7.62 -22.71 -6.00
CA TRP A 250 -8.53 -21.59 -6.16
C TRP A 250 -9.30 -21.36 -4.86
N HIS A 251 -9.17 -20.16 -4.30
CA HIS A 251 -9.82 -19.84 -3.03
C HIS A 251 -11.18 -19.18 -3.23
N LEU A 252 -12.11 -19.47 -2.30
CA LEU A 252 -13.40 -18.81 -2.27
C LEU A 252 -13.26 -17.29 -2.30
N PRO A 253 -14.02 -16.59 -3.15
CA PRO A 253 -13.89 -15.16 -3.36
C PRO A 253 -14.43 -14.36 -2.18
N THR A 254 -14.03 -13.08 -2.14
CA THR A 254 -14.73 -12.05 -1.37
C THR A 254 -15.72 -11.35 -2.29
N LEU A 255 -16.99 -11.35 -1.90
CA LEU A 255 -18.03 -10.64 -2.62
C LEU A 255 -18.06 -9.17 -2.23
N VAL A 256 -18.15 -8.30 -3.20
CA VAL A 256 -18.34 -6.85 -3.04
C VAL A 256 -19.24 -6.32 -4.15
N LEU A 257 -19.96 -5.24 -3.87
CA LEU A 257 -20.66 -4.48 -4.92
C LEU A 257 -19.91 -3.20 -5.25
N ASP A 258 -19.84 -2.88 -6.51
CA ASP A 258 -19.43 -1.57 -6.98
C ASP A 258 -20.49 -1.00 -7.96
N ARG A 259 -20.20 0.13 -8.60
CA ARG A 259 -21.13 0.79 -9.53
C ARG A 259 -21.53 -0.04 -10.75
N LYS A 260 -20.85 -1.16 -11.01
CA LYS A 260 -21.09 -2.06 -12.13
C LYS A 260 -21.69 -3.40 -11.68
N GLY A 261 -22.18 -3.48 -10.44
CA GLY A 261 -22.76 -4.68 -9.85
C GLY A 261 -21.74 -5.55 -9.10
N LEU A 262 -22.07 -6.83 -8.95
CA LEU A 262 -21.30 -7.81 -8.19
C LEU A 262 -19.88 -8.00 -8.75
N LEU A 263 -18.91 -7.86 -7.87
CA LEU A 263 -17.49 -8.08 -8.14
C LEU A 263 -16.95 -9.15 -7.21
N TRP A 264 -16.31 -10.16 -7.77
CA TRP A 264 -15.55 -11.14 -7.02
C TRP A 264 -14.10 -10.71 -6.89
N ARG A 265 -13.62 -10.60 -5.67
CA ARG A 265 -12.19 -10.49 -5.36
C ARG A 265 -11.68 -11.88 -5.06
N CYS A 266 -11.01 -12.47 -6.04
CA CYS A 266 -10.52 -13.84 -5.99
C CYS A 266 -9.07 -13.89 -5.54
N ALA A 267 -8.67 -15.01 -4.98
CA ALA A 267 -7.28 -15.37 -4.75
C ALA A 267 -7.04 -16.78 -5.30
N ALA A 268 -5.83 -17.03 -5.77
CA ALA A 268 -5.38 -18.33 -6.20
C ALA A 268 -3.94 -18.57 -5.74
N THR A 269 -3.57 -19.84 -5.59
CA THR A 269 -2.21 -20.28 -5.30
C THR A 269 -1.64 -20.92 -6.56
N GLU A 270 -0.41 -20.57 -6.90
CA GLU A 270 0.30 -21.14 -8.03
C GLU A 270 1.67 -21.67 -7.62
N THR A 271 2.17 -22.61 -8.37
CA THR A 271 3.55 -23.08 -8.26
C THR A 271 4.48 -22.08 -8.94
N VAL A 272 5.55 -21.72 -8.27
CA VAL A 272 6.62 -20.86 -8.83
C VAL A 272 7.96 -21.56 -8.73
N PRO A 273 8.96 -21.22 -9.58
CA PRO A 273 10.28 -21.80 -9.49
C PRO A 273 10.86 -21.62 -8.08
N ALA A 274 11.46 -22.67 -7.57
CA ALA A 274 12.20 -22.57 -6.30
C ALA A 274 13.38 -21.62 -6.48
N ALA A 275 13.61 -20.78 -5.49
CA ALA A 275 14.77 -19.91 -5.50
C ALA A 275 16.03 -20.72 -5.19
N ASP A 276 16.89 -20.90 -6.17
CA ASP A 276 18.19 -21.50 -5.98
C ASP A 276 19.22 -20.44 -5.57
N LEU A 277 19.53 -20.42 -4.28
CA LEU A 277 20.55 -19.54 -3.70
C LEU A 277 21.98 -20.10 -3.83
N THR A 278 22.11 -21.37 -4.18
CA THR A 278 23.42 -22.06 -4.24
C THR A 278 24.15 -21.81 -5.55
N SER A 279 23.40 -21.57 -6.63
CA SER A 279 23.96 -21.33 -7.96
C SER A 279 24.09 -19.84 -8.32
N GLY A 280 23.80 -18.93 -7.40
CA GLY A 280 23.70 -17.49 -7.69
C GLY A 280 25.01 -16.77 -7.53
N THR A 281 25.67 -16.48 -8.64
CA THR A 281 26.89 -15.65 -8.67
C THR A 281 26.62 -14.19 -8.93
N SER A 282 25.35 -13.78 -9.10
CA SER A 282 24.97 -12.42 -9.46
C SER A 282 23.80 -11.90 -8.59
N ALA A 283 23.88 -10.62 -8.22
CA ALA A 283 22.84 -9.91 -7.50
C ALA A 283 22.56 -8.54 -8.10
N VAL A 284 21.31 -8.08 -7.99
CA VAL A 284 20.89 -6.70 -8.31
C VAL A 284 20.63 -5.95 -7.01
N GLY A 285 21.27 -4.79 -6.83
CA GLY A 285 20.97 -3.89 -5.71
C GLY A 285 20.05 -2.76 -6.16
N VAL A 286 19.05 -2.46 -5.33
CA VAL A 286 18.06 -1.41 -5.59
C VAL A 286 18.19 -0.29 -4.56
N ASP A 287 18.63 0.88 -5.01
CA ASP A 287 18.71 2.10 -4.23
C ASP A 287 17.44 2.95 -4.40
N TRP A 288 16.90 3.45 -3.31
CA TRP A 288 15.75 4.34 -3.30
C TRP A 288 16.18 5.81 -3.37
N CYS A 289 15.78 6.49 -4.42
CA CYS A 289 16.17 7.88 -4.63
C CYS A 289 15.03 8.87 -4.33
N PRO A 290 15.28 10.01 -3.70
CA PRO A 290 14.27 11.05 -3.49
C PRO A 290 13.82 11.76 -4.76
N SER A 291 14.66 11.79 -5.81
CA SER A 291 14.38 12.48 -7.07
C SER A 291 13.76 11.58 -8.14
N THR A 292 13.91 10.28 -8.00
CA THR A 292 13.32 9.24 -8.84
C THR A 292 12.68 8.17 -7.95
N LEU A 293 12.05 7.16 -8.53
CA LEU A 293 11.54 6.04 -7.73
C LEU A 293 12.68 5.19 -7.18
N GLY A 294 13.73 5.01 -7.95
CA GLY A 294 14.92 4.28 -7.55
C GLY A 294 15.83 3.92 -8.72
N ALA A 295 16.94 3.29 -8.42
CA ALA A 295 17.89 2.77 -9.40
C ALA A 295 18.30 1.34 -9.05
N ALA A 296 18.55 0.53 -10.04
CA ALA A 296 19.03 -0.84 -9.90
C ALA A 296 20.37 -1.02 -10.62
N ALA A 297 21.30 -1.71 -9.98
CA ALA A 297 22.61 -2.04 -10.56
C ALA A 297 23.07 -3.43 -10.12
N THR A 298 23.94 -4.06 -10.90
CA THR A 298 24.40 -5.43 -10.68
C THR A 298 25.78 -5.50 -10.04
N ALA A 299 25.98 -6.58 -9.27
CA ALA A 299 27.30 -7.11 -8.93
C ALA A 299 27.27 -8.62 -9.12
N ALA A 300 28.40 -9.21 -9.52
CA ALA A 300 28.53 -10.63 -9.73
C ALA A 300 29.85 -11.16 -9.14
N GLU A 301 29.92 -12.46 -8.89
CA GLU A 301 31.16 -13.16 -8.59
C GLU A 301 31.89 -13.44 -9.90
N GLY A 302 33.14 -13.07 -9.96
CA GLY A 302 34.05 -13.36 -11.06
C GLY A 302 35.23 -14.22 -10.60
N PRO A 303 36.11 -14.66 -11.52
CA PRO A 303 37.26 -15.53 -11.17
C PRO A 303 38.18 -14.93 -10.11
N GLU A 304 38.32 -13.63 -10.11
CA GLU A 304 39.21 -12.88 -9.19
C GLU A 304 38.46 -12.13 -8.08
N GLY A 305 37.22 -12.46 -7.81
CA GLY A 305 36.37 -11.82 -6.80
C GLY A 305 35.17 -11.08 -7.39
N LEU A 306 34.58 -10.18 -6.63
CA LEU A 306 33.35 -9.48 -7.05
C LEU A 306 33.63 -8.46 -8.16
N VAL A 307 32.78 -8.45 -9.19
CA VAL A 307 32.85 -7.55 -10.34
C VAL A 307 31.53 -6.81 -10.56
N SER A 308 31.60 -5.59 -11.11
CA SER A 308 30.45 -4.83 -11.60
C SER A 308 30.91 -3.89 -12.69
N ASP A 309 30.05 -3.63 -13.66
CA ASP A 309 30.29 -2.61 -14.68
C ASP A 309 29.85 -1.20 -14.21
N TYR A 310 29.33 -1.07 -12.99
CA TYR A 310 28.80 0.17 -12.40
C TYR A 310 27.64 0.78 -13.21
N ARG A 311 27.09 0.03 -14.15
CA ARG A 311 25.90 0.42 -14.91
C ARG A 311 24.64 -0.01 -14.18
N GLY A 312 23.56 0.63 -14.54
CA GLY A 312 22.26 0.31 -13.97
C GLY A 312 21.13 0.99 -14.72
N VAL A 313 19.95 0.81 -14.18
CA VAL A 313 18.71 1.40 -14.69
C VAL A 313 18.13 2.32 -13.63
N THR A 314 17.77 3.53 -14.04
CA THR A 314 17.09 4.50 -13.16
C THR A 314 15.63 4.61 -13.57
N TYR A 315 14.73 4.50 -12.61
CA TYR A 315 13.28 4.58 -12.81
C TYR A 315 12.78 5.99 -12.47
N ASP A 316 12.25 6.68 -13.45
CA ASP A 316 11.74 8.04 -13.33
C ASP A 316 10.22 8.02 -13.14
N ASP A 317 9.75 8.51 -11.99
CA ASP A 317 8.33 8.64 -11.65
C ASP A 317 7.80 10.08 -11.71
N ARG A 318 8.57 11.02 -12.27
CA ARG A 318 8.29 12.47 -12.18
C ARG A 318 6.86 12.83 -12.56
N GLY A 319 6.30 12.24 -13.62
CA GLY A 319 4.92 12.48 -14.04
C GLY A 319 3.89 12.00 -13.02
N LEU A 320 4.06 10.78 -12.51
CA LEU A 320 3.18 10.18 -11.50
C LEU A 320 3.39 10.83 -10.13
N GLY A 321 4.62 11.16 -9.77
CA GLY A 321 4.95 11.88 -8.55
C GLY A 321 4.24 13.23 -8.46
N THR A 322 4.18 13.99 -9.56
CA THR A 322 3.42 15.25 -9.64
C THR A 322 1.92 15.02 -9.43
N LYS A 323 1.35 13.99 -10.07
CA LYS A 323 -0.08 13.63 -9.92
C LYS A 323 -0.39 13.22 -8.48
N LEU A 324 0.46 12.40 -7.87
CA LEU A 324 0.31 11.99 -6.47
C LEU A 324 0.40 13.16 -5.50
N ALA A 325 1.30 14.11 -5.74
CA ALA A 325 1.43 15.33 -4.95
C ALA A 325 0.18 16.21 -5.03
N ARG A 326 -0.42 16.36 -6.22
CA ARG A 326 -1.69 17.08 -6.41
C ARG A 326 -2.83 16.43 -5.63
N LEU A 327 -3.00 15.12 -5.75
CA LEU A 327 -4.02 14.37 -5.01
C LEU A 327 -3.81 14.45 -3.48
N GLN A 328 -2.57 14.49 -3.02
CA GLN A 328 -2.30 14.70 -1.60
C GLN A 328 -2.69 16.10 -1.13
N ALA A 329 -2.35 17.13 -1.90
CA ALA A 329 -2.73 18.51 -1.58
C ALA A 329 -4.26 18.67 -1.53
N GLU A 330 -4.96 18.07 -2.48
CA GLU A 330 -6.43 18.02 -2.53
C GLU A 330 -7.01 17.34 -1.29
N GLY A 331 -6.54 16.15 -0.93
CA GLY A 331 -6.99 15.45 0.27
C GLY A 331 -6.73 16.23 1.57
N GLN A 332 -5.58 16.93 1.66
CA GLN A 332 -5.28 17.82 2.80
C GLN A 332 -6.21 19.04 2.84
N MET A 333 -6.56 19.61 1.69
CA MET A 333 -7.49 20.73 1.61
C MET A 333 -8.89 20.30 2.09
N LEU A 334 -9.39 19.17 1.59
CA LEU A 334 -10.69 18.61 1.99
C LEU A 334 -10.73 18.33 3.50
N HIS A 335 -9.67 17.72 4.05
CA HIS A 335 -9.56 17.48 5.49
C HIS A 335 -9.62 18.77 6.32
N ARG A 336 -8.90 19.84 5.89
CA ARG A 336 -8.92 21.13 6.61
C ARG A 336 -10.30 21.79 6.55
N LYS A 337 -10.98 21.70 5.39
CA LYS A 337 -12.36 22.19 5.26
C LYS A 337 -13.32 21.42 6.18
N ALA A 338 -13.30 20.09 6.16
CA ALA A 338 -14.11 19.26 7.03
C ALA A 338 -13.87 19.58 8.50
N ALA A 339 -12.61 19.62 8.93
CA ALA A 339 -12.24 19.95 10.32
C ALA A 339 -12.70 21.36 10.76
N ARG A 340 -12.72 22.35 9.84
CA ARG A 340 -13.28 23.68 10.12
C ARG A 340 -14.80 23.61 10.30
N LEU A 341 -15.51 22.91 9.42
CA LEU A 341 -16.97 22.76 9.52
C LEU A 341 -17.36 21.97 10.78
N THR A 342 -16.61 20.94 11.16
CA THR A 342 -16.85 20.19 12.41
C THR A 342 -16.76 21.09 13.63
N ARG A 343 -15.77 22.00 13.69
CA ARG A 343 -15.68 22.97 14.79
C ARG A 343 -16.85 23.94 14.82
N LEU A 344 -17.31 24.39 13.66
CA LEU A 344 -18.50 25.26 13.57
C LEU A 344 -19.77 24.51 13.96
N ALA A 345 -19.92 23.26 13.56
CA ALA A 345 -21.08 22.43 13.90
C ALA A 345 -21.20 22.18 15.41
N ALA A 346 -20.07 22.12 16.14
CA ALA A 346 -20.07 21.87 17.58
C ALA A 346 -20.82 22.94 18.40
N THR A 347 -20.86 24.19 17.93
CA THR A 347 -21.49 25.32 18.61
C THR A 347 -22.71 25.86 17.86
N ALA A 348 -23.10 25.26 16.74
CA ALA A 348 -24.19 25.74 15.90
C ALA A 348 -25.57 25.29 16.42
N PRO A 349 -26.64 26.08 16.17
CA PRO A 349 -28.02 25.65 16.39
C PRO A 349 -28.35 24.37 15.59
N PRO A 350 -29.38 23.57 16.02
CA PRO A 350 -29.66 22.25 15.44
C PRO A 350 -29.83 22.24 13.91
N GLU A 351 -30.56 23.18 13.36
CA GLU A 351 -30.80 23.27 11.91
C GLU A 351 -29.51 23.58 11.13
N VAL A 352 -28.70 24.51 11.63
CA VAL A 352 -27.41 24.87 11.02
C VAL A 352 -26.43 23.72 11.15
N ARG A 353 -26.44 23.02 12.30
CA ARG A 353 -25.64 21.81 12.55
C ARG A 353 -25.94 20.73 11.53
N ALA A 354 -27.21 20.39 11.31
CA ALA A 354 -27.61 19.38 10.32
C ALA A 354 -27.09 19.71 8.90
N ARG A 355 -27.18 20.99 8.49
CA ARG A 355 -26.62 21.45 7.20
C ARG A 355 -25.10 21.34 7.13
N LEU A 356 -24.40 21.64 8.23
CA LEU A 356 -22.94 21.51 8.30
C LEU A 356 -22.52 20.05 8.27
N GLU A 357 -23.19 19.17 8.98
CA GLU A 357 -22.94 17.72 8.99
C GLU A 357 -23.14 17.10 7.61
N ALA A 358 -24.19 17.48 6.88
CA ALA A 358 -24.38 17.06 5.50
C ALA A 358 -23.20 17.49 4.59
N LYS A 359 -22.71 18.73 4.73
CA LYS A 359 -21.53 19.21 3.99
C LYS A 359 -20.25 18.47 4.39
N ILE A 360 -20.07 18.13 5.68
CA ILE A 360 -18.94 17.35 6.17
C ILE A 360 -18.96 15.96 5.53
N ALA A 361 -20.12 15.30 5.48
CA ALA A 361 -20.27 13.99 4.85
C ALA A 361 -19.85 14.00 3.37
N VAL A 362 -20.24 15.02 2.61
CA VAL A 362 -19.82 15.17 1.21
C VAL A 362 -18.30 15.37 1.08
N LEU A 363 -17.70 16.20 1.95
CA LEU A 363 -16.25 16.42 1.94
C LEU A 363 -15.47 15.15 2.31
N ASP A 364 -15.97 14.37 3.27
CA ASP A 364 -15.35 13.12 3.67
C ASP A 364 -15.47 12.04 2.59
N ALA A 365 -16.61 11.93 1.92
CA ALA A 365 -16.77 11.03 0.77
C ALA A 365 -15.82 11.42 -0.39
N HIS A 366 -15.67 12.71 -0.68
CA HIS A 366 -14.71 13.17 -1.69
C HIS A 366 -13.26 12.86 -1.26
N ARG A 367 -12.91 13.09 0.00
CA ARG A 367 -11.58 12.77 0.55
C ARG A 367 -11.27 11.28 0.44
N GLU A 368 -12.26 10.43 0.69
CA GLU A 368 -12.14 8.99 0.53
C GLU A 368 -11.88 8.60 -0.94
N ALA A 369 -12.63 9.16 -1.88
CA ALA A 369 -12.45 8.93 -3.32
C ALA A 369 -11.04 9.34 -3.79
N VAL A 370 -10.53 10.50 -3.33
CA VAL A 370 -9.15 10.95 -3.58
C VAL A 370 -8.14 9.97 -2.98
N GLY A 371 -8.39 9.46 -1.78
CA GLY A 371 -7.57 8.45 -1.11
C GLY A 371 -7.50 7.14 -1.90
N ILE A 372 -8.63 6.64 -2.37
CA ILE A 372 -8.74 5.43 -3.21
C ILE A 372 -7.96 5.61 -4.52
N LYS A 373 -8.17 6.73 -5.22
CA LYS A 373 -7.47 7.05 -6.48
C LYS A 373 -5.95 7.08 -6.28
N ARG A 374 -5.50 7.75 -5.22
CA ARG A 374 -4.08 7.79 -4.85
C ARG A 374 -3.53 6.40 -4.51
N GLY A 375 -4.32 5.59 -3.79
CA GLY A 375 -3.98 4.21 -3.45
C GLY A 375 -3.78 3.32 -4.68
N LYS A 376 -4.65 3.46 -5.70
CA LYS A 376 -4.55 2.74 -6.98
C LYS A 376 -3.28 3.13 -7.75
N ILE A 377 -3.02 4.43 -7.94
CA ILE A 377 -1.83 4.92 -8.63
C ILE A 377 -0.54 4.43 -7.94
N ASN A 378 -0.47 4.50 -6.61
CA ASN A 378 0.69 4.00 -5.87
C ASN A 378 0.89 2.48 -6.03
N ARG A 379 -0.19 1.71 -6.14
CA ARG A 379 -0.12 0.27 -6.37
C ARG A 379 0.39 -0.03 -7.78
N GLU A 380 -0.16 0.61 -8.79
CA GLU A 380 0.26 0.44 -10.20
C GLU A 380 1.73 0.81 -10.38
N LEU A 381 2.14 1.96 -9.82
CA LEU A 381 3.54 2.39 -9.83
C LEU A 381 4.47 1.36 -9.17
N ALA A 382 4.06 0.82 -8.01
CA ALA A 382 4.84 -0.19 -7.29
C ALA A 382 5.01 -1.48 -8.11
N PHE A 383 3.96 -1.97 -8.75
CA PHE A 383 4.03 -3.18 -9.58
C PHE A 383 4.76 -2.94 -10.92
N HIS A 384 4.62 -1.75 -11.52
CA HIS A 384 5.38 -1.40 -12.72
C HIS A 384 6.87 -1.36 -12.42
N PHE A 385 7.27 -0.68 -11.36
CA PHE A 385 8.66 -0.67 -10.87
C PHE A 385 9.17 -2.09 -10.59
N ALA A 386 8.39 -2.89 -9.86
CA ALA A 386 8.77 -4.25 -9.50
C ALA A 386 9.02 -5.12 -10.73
N ARG A 387 8.17 -5.03 -11.76
CA ARG A 387 8.37 -5.75 -13.03
C ARG A 387 9.67 -5.34 -13.71
N GLN A 388 9.90 -4.04 -13.87
CA GLN A 388 11.12 -3.55 -14.53
C GLN A 388 12.40 -3.98 -13.80
N VAL A 389 12.40 -3.95 -12.45
CA VAL A 389 13.54 -4.45 -11.67
C VAL A 389 13.71 -5.96 -11.81
N THR A 390 12.61 -6.70 -11.81
CA THR A 390 12.64 -8.16 -11.99
C THR A 390 13.14 -8.54 -13.37
N ASP A 391 12.65 -7.86 -14.43
CA ASP A 391 13.08 -8.08 -15.82
C ASP A 391 14.59 -7.76 -15.97
N TYR A 392 15.04 -6.67 -15.37
CA TYR A 392 16.46 -6.31 -15.33
C TYR A 392 17.29 -7.38 -14.60
N ALA A 393 16.82 -7.86 -13.45
CA ALA A 393 17.49 -8.91 -12.68
C ALA A 393 17.54 -10.24 -13.46
N THR A 394 16.45 -10.61 -14.13
CA THR A 394 16.38 -11.81 -14.98
C THR A 394 17.36 -11.71 -16.15
N SER A 395 17.40 -10.57 -16.85
CA SER A 395 18.33 -10.35 -17.97
C SER A 395 19.79 -10.32 -17.53
N ALA A 396 20.06 -9.93 -16.31
CA ALA A 396 21.39 -9.95 -15.70
C ALA A 396 21.77 -11.32 -15.09
N GLY A 397 20.92 -12.34 -15.20
CA GLY A 397 21.13 -13.65 -14.57
C GLY A 397 21.18 -13.61 -13.05
N ALA A 398 20.63 -12.56 -12.43
CA ALA A 398 20.67 -12.40 -10.97
C ALA A 398 19.71 -13.37 -10.27
N ARG A 399 20.18 -13.97 -9.17
CA ARG A 399 19.39 -14.83 -8.29
C ARG A 399 18.85 -14.10 -7.08
N VAL A 400 19.40 -12.95 -6.76
CA VAL A 400 19.06 -12.16 -5.58
C VAL A 400 18.84 -10.69 -5.98
N ILE A 401 17.80 -10.10 -5.45
CA ILE A 401 17.57 -8.64 -5.48
C ILE A 401 17.75 -8.11 -4.06
N ALA A 402 18.74 -7.24 -3.87
CA ALA A 402 19.01 -6.56 -2.61
C ALA A 402 18.29 -5.22 -2.56
N VAL A 403 17.45 -5.01 -1.55
CA VAL A 403 16.80 -3.74 -1.29
C VAL A 403 17.33 -3.11 0.00
N GLU A 404 17.30 -1.79 0.09
CA GLU A 404 17.69 -1.10 1.31
C GLU A 404 16.76 -1.44 2.48
N ASP A 405 17.35 -1.74 3.64
CA ASP A 405 16.61 -1.75 4.90
C ASP A 405 16.34 -0.30 5.34
N LEU A 406 15.13 0.14 5.11
CA LEU A 406 14.64 1.47 5.46
C LEU A 406 13.69 1.48 6.67
N THR A 407 13.68 0.42 7.47
CA THR A 407 12.81 0.30 8.65
C THR A 407 13.02 1.43 9.65
N THR A 408 14.28 1.87 9.81
CA THR A 408 14.69 2.96 10.70
C THR A 408 14.79 4.32 10.02
N LEU A 409 14.53 4.43 8.71
CA LEU A 409 14.67 5.68 7.98
C LEU A 409 13.67 6.74 8.47
N GLU A 410 14.22 7.83 8.99
CA GLU A 410 13.46 9.02 9.29
C GLU A 410 13.33 9.93 8.07
N THR A 411 12.10 10.31 7.74
CA THR A 411 11.83 11.25 6.65
C THR A 411 11.93 12.73 7.07
N ARG A 412 12.51 13.02 8.25
CA ARG A 412 12.64 14.38 8.79
C ARG A 412 14.00 14.99 8.49
N GLY A 413 14.04 16.32 8.47
CA GLY A 413 15.30 17.06 8.30
C GLY A 413 15.68 17.40 6.86
N HIS A 414 14.97 16.86 5.87
CA HIS A 414 15.31 17.07 4.45
C HIS A 414 14.48 18.16 3.76
N GLY A 415 13.78 19.00 4.54
CA GLY A 415 12.86 20.01 4.04
C GLY A 415 11.49 19.46 3.64
N ARG A 416 10.48 20.34 3.58
CA ARG A 416 9.06 19.96 3.38
C ARG A 416 8.83 19.16 2.09
N VAL A 417 9.50 19.53 1.00
CA VAL A 417 9.33 18.87 -0.30
C VAL A 417 9.87 17.44 -0.26
N ASN A 418 11.09 17.24 0.23
CA ASN A 418 11.74 15.94 0.30
C ASN A 418 11.06 15.03 1.33
N ASN A 419 10.65 15.56 2.48
CA ASN A 419 9.88 14.81 3.46
C ASN A 419 8.55 14.34 2.90
N ASN A 420 7.84 15.19 2.13
CA ASN A 420 6.61 14.79 1.44
C ASN A 420 6.88 13.73 0.38
N ARG A 421 7.93 13.87 -0.44
CA ARG A 421 8.31 12.85 -1.43
C ARG A 421 8.65 11.52 -0.77
N ALA A 422 9.45 11.53 0.29
CA ALA A 422 9.80 10.33 1.03
C ALA A 422 8.57 9.66 1.69
N ALA A 423 7.63 10.45 2.21
CA ALA A 423 6.38 9.94 2.76
C ALA A 423 5.40 9.43 1.69
N GLN A 424 5.45 9.99 0.48
CA GLN A 424 4.61 9.62 -0.65
C GLN A 424 5.16 8.44 -1.44
N SER A 425 6.49 8.22 -1.36
CA SER A 425 7.10 7.12 -2.09
C SER A 425 6.44 5.81 -1.69
N ALA A 426 6.01 5.06 -2.67
CA ALA A 426 5.34 3.77 -2.50
C ALA A 426 6.32 2.67 -2.02
N ARG A 427 7.42 3.03 -1.33
CA ARG A 427 8.55 2.16 -0.99
C ARG A 427 8.13 0.81 -0.41
N ARG A 428 7.31 0.82 0.65
CA ARG A 428 6.81 -0.44 1.23
C ARG A 428 5.98 -1.25 0.25
N LYS A 429 5.15 -0.57 -0.55
CA LYS A 429 4.36 -1.23 -1.60
C LYS A 429 5.26 -1.74 -2.73
N ALA A 430 6.28 -0.97 -3.09
CA ALA A 430 7.25 -1.36 -4.11
C ALA A 430 8.09 -2.56 -3.65
N THR A 431 8.57 -2.59 -2.40
CA THR A 431 9.28 -3.75 -1.84
C THR A 431 8.38 -5.00 -1.81
N ALA A 432 7.13 -4.87 -1.37
CA ALA A 432 6.18 -5.99 -1.36
C ALA A 432 5.83 -6.45 -2.79
N ALA A 433 5.62 -5.53 -3.73
CA ALA A 433 5.39 -5.84 -5.13
C ALA A 433 6.61 -6.52 -5.76
N LEU A 434 7.82 -6.05 -5.43
CA LEU A 434 9.07 -6.62 -5.91
C LEU A 434 9.25 -8.05 -5.40
N ALA A 435 9.05 -8.30 -4.11
CA ALA A 435 9.10 -9.64 -3.54
C ALA A 435 8.09 -10.58 -4.22
N HIS A 436 6.88 -10.09 -4.47
CA HIS A 436 5.85 -10.86 -5.18
C HIS A 436 6.23 -11.15 -6.64
N THR A 437 6.73 -10.15 -7.38
CA THR A 437 7.07 -10.31 -8.80
C THR A 437 8.31 -11.19 -8.98
N ALA A 438 9.35 -10.95 -8.18
CA ALA A 438 10.60 -11.71 -8.21
C ALA A 438 10.40 -13.19 -7.87
N ALA A 439 9.54 -13.50 -6.89
CA ALA A 439 9.19 -14.88 -6.56
C ALA A 439 8.61 -15.64 -7.77
N GLY A 440 7.90 -14.95 -8.68
CA GLY A 440 7.35 -15.56 -9.89
C GLY A 440 8.40 -16.09 -10.88
N VAL A 441 9.63 -15.62 -10.78
CA VAL A 441 10.77 -16.04 -11.63
C VAL A 441 11.89 -16.69 -10.81
N GLY A 442 11.62 -17.11 -9.56
CA GLY A 442 12.59 -17.78 -8.71
C GLY A 442 13.69 -16.87 -8.15
N ILE A 443 13.52 -15.56 -8.13
CA ILE A 443 14.48 -14.60 -7.58
C ILE A 443 14.08 -14.22 -6.15
N VAL A 444 15.05 -14.25 -5.20
CA VAL A 444 14.83 -13.87 -3.81
C VAL A 444 15.07 -12.38 -3.61
N VAL A 445 14.19 -11.72 -2.85
CA VAL A 445 14.40 -10.34 -2.40
C VAL A 445 14.89 -10.32 -0.96
N VAL A 446 16.04 -9.71 -0.73
CA VAL A 446 16.66 -9.58 0.59
C VAL A 446 16.82 -8.11 0.98
N SER A 447 16.57 -7.80 2.26
CA SER A 447 16.87 -6.46 2.81
C SER A 447 18.29 -6.42 3.34
N VAL A 448 19.04 -5.40 2.96
CA VAL A 448 20.42 -5.17 3.40
C VAL A 448 20.58 -3.76 3.99
N PRO A 449 21.55 -3.55 4.92
CA PRO A 449 21.76 -2.24 5.53
C PRO A 449 22.05 -1.16 4.48
N ALA A 450 21.32 -0.04 4.56
CA ALA A 450 21.44 1.08 3.63
C ALA A 450 22.62 2.01 3.93
N ARG A 451 23.10 2.06 5.21
CA ARG A 451 24.08 3.05 5.65
C ARG A 451 25.38 3.00 4.83
N GLY A 452 25.74 4.12 4.21
CA GLY A 452 26.96 4.28 3.44
C GLY A 452 26.92 3.68 2.02
N SER A 453 25.79 3.12 1.55
CA SER A 453 25.66 2.57 0.18
C SER A 453 26.03 3.59 -0.89
N SER A 454 25.57 4.83 -0.74
CA SER A 454 25.81 5.92 -1.70
C SER A 454 26.98 6.84 -1.36
N ALA A 455 27.75 6.53 -0.33
CA ALA A 455 28.85 7.38 0.16
C ALA A 455 30.22 6.73 0.06
N GLN A 456 30.29 5.45 -0.29
CA GLN A 456 31.52 4.67 -0.27
C GLN A 456 31.74 3.96 -1.59
N CYS A 457 33.00 3.89 -1.98
CA CYS A 457 33.41 3.17 -3.18
C CYS A 457 33.23 1.66 -3.01
N PRO A 458 32.53 0.99 -3.93
CA PRO A 458 32.41 -0.48 -3.86
C PRO A 458 33.76 -1.22 -3.96
N GLY A 459 34.74 -0.61 -4.63
CA GLY A 459 36.06 -1.21 -4.86
C GLY A 459 37.03 -1.08 -3.70
N CYS A 460 37.13 0.10 -3.06
CA CYS A 460 38.14 0.35 -2.04
C CYS A 460 37.57 0.88 -0.71
N ASP A 461 36.24 0.96 -0.57
CA ASP A 461 35.54 1.48 0.59
C ASP A 461 35.87 2.96 0.96
N ALA A 462 36.68 3.65 0.16
CA ALA A 462 37.00 5.06 0.35
C ALA A 462 35.76 5.95 0.18
N PRO A 463 35.71 7.13 0.81
CA PRO A 463 34.64 8.08 0.58
C PRO A 463 34.58 8.53 -0.89
N LEU A 464 33.36 8.63 -1.42
CA LEU A 464 33.14 9.08 -2.80
C LEU A 464 33.06 10.61 -2.87
N ALA A 465 33.78 11.20 -3.83
CA ALA A 465 33.65 12.59 -4.22
C ALA A 465 32.41 12.80 -5.10
N ARG A 466 31.94 14.04 -5.20
CA ARG A 466 30.74 14.43 -5.98
C ARG A 466 31.04 15.59 -6.93
N PRO A 467 31.91 15.40 -7.93
CA PRO A 467 32.42 16.51 -8.77
C PRO A 467 31.33 17.18 -9.59
N GLY A 468 30.25 16.46 -9.95
CA GLY A 468 29.13 16.96 -10.74
C GLY A 468 27.83 17.18 -9.97
N GLY A 469 27.89 17.26 -8.62
CA GLY A 469 26.72 17.45 -7.76
C GLY A 469 26.13 16.15 -7.21
N TYR A 470 24.84 16.19 -6.83
CA TYR A 470 24.21 15.10 -6.07
C TYR A 470 24.14 13.74 -6.80
N HIS A 471 24.01 13.77 -8.12
CA HIS A 471 23.82 12.56 -8.93
C HIS A 471 25.12 11.88 -9.37
N THR A 472 26.27 12.46 -9.08
CA THR A 472 27.56 11.91 -9.45
C THR A 472 28.28 11.32 -8.25
N ALA A 473 28.97 10.21 -8.48
CA ALA A 473 29.89 9.60 -7.52
C ALA A 473 31.21 9.33 -8.22
N TRP A 474 32.33 9.66 -7.57
CA TRP A 474 33.67 9.45 -8.09
C TRP A 474 34.58 8.99 -6.96
N CYS A 475 35.34 7.92 -7.21
CA CYS A 475 36.38 7.46 -6.29
C CYS A 475 37.74 7.98 -6.76
N PRO A 476 38.43 8.85 -5.99
CA PRO A 476 39.77 9.34 -6.36
C PRO A 476 40.81 8.20 -6.42
N GLY A 477 40.71 7.23 -5.52
CA GLY A 477 41.66 6.12 -5.42
C GLY A 477 41.52 5.13 -6.57
N CYS A 478 40.32 4.62 -6.83
CA CYS A 478 40.08 3.67 -7.92
C CYS A 478 39.91 4.32 -9.30
N ARG A 479 39.74 5.65 -9.37
CA ARG A 479 39.42 6.41 -10.58
C ARG A 479 38.17 5.92 -11.32
N VAL A 480 37.20 5.39 -10.56
CA VAL A 480 35.94 4.85 -11.04
C VAL A 480 34.79 5.69 -10.52
N GLY A 481 33.79 5.90 -11.35
CA GLY A 481 32.62 6.66 -10.97
C GLY A 481 31.47 6.54 -11.96
N GLY A 482 30.37 7.17 -11.62
CA GLY A 482 29.19 7.14 -12.45
C GLY A 482 27.98 7.78 -11.76
N ASN A 483 26.79 7.32 -12.09
CA ASN A 483 25.60 7.70 -11.39
C ASN A 483 25.67 7.19 -9.93
N ARG A 484 25.48 8.08 -8.98
CA ARG A 484 25.57 7.79 -7.54
C ARG A 484 24.59 6.70 -7.10
N ASP A 485 23.37 6.72 -7.64
CA ASP A 485 22.32 5.77 -7.26
C ASP A 485 22.64 4.35 -7.84
N HIS A 486 23.31 4.27 -9.01
CA HIS A 486 23.85 3.02 -9.54
C HIS A 486 24.98 2.48 -8.65
N VAL A 487 25.92 3.34 -8.25
CA VAL A 487 27.01 2.95 -7.33
C VAL A 487 26.45 2.47 -6.00
N ALA A 488 25.40 3.09 -5.49
CA ALA A 488 24.67 2.60 -4.31
C ALA A 488 24.06 1.23 -4.54
N GLY A 489 23.41 1.00 -5.70
CA GLY A 489 22.90 -0.31 -6.11
C GLY A 489 23.99 -1.38 -6.12
N VAL A 490 25.18 -1.10 -6.68
CA VAL A 490 26.33 -2.01 -6.65
C VAL A 490 26.72 -2.38 -5.22
N ASN A 491 26.77 -1.40 -4.32
CA ASN A 491 27.07 -1.65 -2.90
C ASN A 491 26.00 -2.54 -2.22
N LEU A 492 24.74 -2.35 -2.55
CA LEU A 492 23.66 -3.18 -2.01
C LEU A 492 23.74 -4.62 -2.55
N ALA A 493 24.00 -4.79 -3.86
CA ALA A 493 24.23 -6.10 -4.47
C ALA A 493 25.45 -6.81 -3.82
N LYS A 494 26.57 -6.10 -3.65
CA LYS A 494 27.75 -6.60 -2.92
C LYS A 494 27.38 -7.13 -1.53
N ARG A 495 26.58 -6.39 -0.77
CA ARG A 495 26.15 -6.80 0.57
C ARG A 495 25.29 -8.06 0.57
N ALA A 496 24.44 -8.25 -0.44
CA ALA A 496 23.64 -9.45 -0.59
C ALA A 496 24.51 -10.67 -0.89
N LEU A 497 25.48 -10.56 -1.79
CA LEU A 497 26.42 -11.65 -2.13
C LEU A 497 27.27 -12.08 -0.93
N LEU A 498 27.65 -11.13 -0.08
CA LEU A 498 28.47 -11.41 1.11
C LEU A 498 27.67 -11.93 2.32
N GLY A 499 26.34 -12.00 2.20
CA GLY A 499 25.42 -12.47 3.23
C GLY A 499 25.02 -11.41 4.25
N LYS A 500 23.80 -11.52 4.77
CA LYS A 500 23.15 -10.54 5.65
C LYS A 500 23.96 -10.14 6.88
N ASN A 501 24.63 -11.08 7.50
CA ASN A 501 25.36 -10.87 8.76
C ASN A 501 26.74 -10.24 8.58
N LYS A 502 27.25 -10.16 7.36
CA LYS A 502 28.56 -9.60 7.05
C LYS A 502 28.50 -8.14 6.60
N ALA A 503 27.30 -7.59 6.51
CA ALA A 503 27.09 -6.17 6.14
C ALA A 503 27.44 -5.18 7.26
N THR A 504 27.69 -5.65 8.48
CA THR A 504 28.30 -4.84 9.54
C THR A 504 29.81 -4.79 9.31
N ARG A 505 30.23 -3.66 8.79
CA ARG A 505 31.61 -3.38 8.44
C ARG A 505 32.57 -3.57 9.59
N ARG A 506 33.53 -4.44 9.41
CA ARG A 506 34.89 -4.18 9.85
C ARG A 506 35.65 -3.59 8.65
N ARG A 507 36.12 -2.37 8.78
CA ARG A 507 36.90 -1.67 7.77
C ARG A 507 38.04 -2.59 7.31
N GLY A 508 38.17 -2.87 6.01
CA GLY A 508 39.24 -3.71 5.46
C GLY A 508 38.96 -5.21 5.31
N GLN A 509 37.76 -5.71 5.66
CA GLN A 509 37.46 -7.15 5.57
C GLN A 509 36.46 -7.54 4.46
N MET A 510 35.98 -6.57 3.67
CA MET A 510 35.04 -6.84 2.60
C MET A 510 35.76 -6.99 1.27
N PRO A 511 35.47 -8.03 0.47
CA PRO A 511 36.04 -8.13 -0.88
C PRO A 511 35.75 -6.87 -1.69
N ALA A 512 36.76 -6.36 -2.39
CA ALA A 512 36.64 -5.23 -3.28
C ALA A 512 35.77 -5.65 -4.48
N ILE A 513 34.97 -4.71 -5.00
CA ILE A 513 34.35 -4.87 -6.31
C ILE A 513 35.27 -4.26 -7.36
N ARG A 514 35.63 -5.06 -8.36
CA ARG A 514 36.40 -4.61 -9.53
C ARG A 514 35.45 -4.22 -10.66
N VAL A 515 35.88 -3.31 -11.52
CA VAL A 515 35.18 -2.98 -12.75
C VAL A 515 35.43 -4.08 -13.77
N ALA A 516 34.38 -4.62 -14.42
CA ALA A 516 34.53 -5.63 -15.45
C ALA A 516 35.38 -5.06 -16.62
N GLU A 517 36.37 -5.81 -17.09
CA GLU A 517 37.35 -5.37 -18.09
C GLU A 517 36.74 -4.85 -19.40
N HIS A 518 35.56 -5.31 -19.75
CA HIS A 518 34.86 -4.92 -20.98
C HIS A 518 33.78 -3.84 -20.79
N ALA A 519 33.64 -3.32 -19.60
CA ALA A 519 32.73 -2.22 -19.37
C ALA A 519 33.38 -0.89 -19.80
N PRO A 520 32.89 -0.20 -20.85
CA PRO A 520 33.40 1.13 -21.15
C PRO A 520 33.12 2.00 -19.92
N VAL A 521 34.20 2.34 -19.21
CA VAL A 521 34.15 3.35 -18.14
C VAL A 521 33.67 4.64 -18.82
N ARG A 522 32.39 4.96 -18.70
CA ARG A 522 31.90 6.27 -19.09
C ARG A 522 32.55 7.25 -18.12
N ARG A 523 33.67 7.84 -18.54
CA ARG A 523 34.11 9.11 -17.98
C ARG A 523 32.88 10.02 -18.03
N SER A 524 32.42 10.52 -16.88
CA SER A 524 31.46 11.62 -16.91
C SER A 524 32.09 12.62 -17.90
N ARG A 525 31.41 12.88 -19.02
CA ARG A 525 31.85 13.96 -19.90
C ARG A 525 31.98 15.17 -18.99
N ASP A 526 33.21 15.59 -18.77
CA ASP A 526 33.46 16.88 -18.21
C ASP A 526 32.67 17.88 -19.03
N LYS A 527 31.58 18.36 -18.48
CA LYS A 527 30.90 19.54 -18.99
C LYS A 527 31.77 20.75 -18.62
N THR A 528 32.97 20.78 -19.19
CA THR A 528 33.81 21.96 -19.25
C THR A 528 33.40 22.88 -20.39
N SER A 529 32.11 22.96 -20.67
CA SER A 529 31.54 24.12 -21.35
C SER A 529 30.74 24.85 -20.29
N PRO A 530 31.16 26.02 -19.86
CA PRO A 530 30.35 26.88 -19.04
C PRO A 530 29.15 27.30 -19.90
N THR A 531 28.04 26.59 -19.77
CA THR A 531 26.75 27.10 -20.26
C THR A 531 26.59 28.45 -19.55
N PRO A 532 26.48 29.59 -20.27
CA PRO A 532 26.33 30.88 -19.64
C PRO A 532 25.11 30.77 -18.72
N ARG A 533 25.37 30.91 -17.41
CA ARG A 533 24.32 31.02 -16.41
C ARG A 533 23.49 32.22 -16.82
N ARG A 534 22.24 31.99 -17.31
CA ARG A 534 21.24 33.03 -17.36
C ARG A 534 21.24 33.69 -15.98
N PRO A 535 21.44 35.03 -15.92
CA PRO A 535 21.45 35.72 -14.64
C PRO A 535 20.11 35.41 -13.97
N ARG A 536 20.17 34.79 -12.79
CA ARG A 536 19.01 34.73 -11.91
C ARG A 536 18.62 36.16 -11.63
N HIS A 537 17.55 36.66 -12.20
CA HIS A 537 16.90 37.87 -11.76
C HIS A 537 16.65 37.73 -10.25
N ARG A 538 17.57 38.34 -9.50
CA ARG A 538 17.39 38.58 -8.07
C ARG A 538 16.13 39.42 -7.97
N ARG A 539 15.02 38.80 -7.55
CA ARG A 539 13.82 39.53 -7.17
C ARG A 539 14.27 40.48 -6.04
N VAL A 540 14.57 41.70 -6.42
CA VAL A 540 14.72 42.81 -5.48
C VAL A 540 13.38 42.89 -4.78
N ARG A 541 13.33 42.60 -3.48
CA ARG A 541 12.23 42.97 -2.62
C ARG A 541 12.09 44.47 -2.75
N ARG A 542 11.16 44.95 -3.53
CA ARG A 542 10.68 46.32 -3.42
C ARG A 542 10.12 46.42 -2.00
N SER A 543 10.82 47.14 -1.15
CA SER A 543 10.28 47.69 0.08
C SER A 543 9.07 48.52 -0.30
N LEU A 544 7.91 48.17 0.22
CA LEU A 544 6.70 48.97 0.14
C LEU A 544 7.01 50.30 0.86
N PRO A 545 6.72 51.45 0.24
CA PRO A 545 6.79 52.73 0.91
C PRO A 545 5.77 52.75 2.05
N THR A 546 6.19 53.20 3.20
CA THR A 546 5.38 53.46 4.39
C THR A 546 4.36 54.55 4.01
N VAL A 547 3.09 54.19 3.90
CA VAL A 547 2.00 55.11 3.67
C VAL A 547 1.55 55.67 5.02
N THR A 548 1.81 56.91 5.25
CA THR A 548 1.19 57.68 6.32
C THR A 548 -0.32 57.80 6.09
N PRO A 549 -1.19 57.65 7.11
CA PRO A 549 -2.63 57.71 6.93
C PRO A 549 -3.06 59.16 6.70
N ARG A 550 -3.65 59.40 5.50
CA ARG A 550 -4.44 60.60 5.22
C ARG A 550 -5.90 60.30 5.59
N ALA A 551 -6.44 61.18 6.45
CA ALA A 551 -7.82 61.11 6.88
C ALA A 551 -8.79 61.40 5.71
N GLY A 552 -9.90 60.66 5.68
CA GLY A 552 -11.17 61.02 5.03
C GLY A 552 -11.34 60.55 3.58
N VAL A 553 -11.68 59.26 3.36
CA VAL A 553 -12.51 58.87 2.20
C VAL A 553 -13.37 57.68 2.65
N THR A 554 -14.69 57.83 2.50
CA THR A 554 -15.74 56.81 2.72
C THR A 554 -15.54 55.58 1.87
N PRO A 555 -15.82 54.35 2.36
CA PRO A 555 -15.63 53.14 1.56
C PRO A 555 -16.74 53.00 0.50
N ASN A 556 -16.30 52.94 -0.75
CA ASN A 556 -17.13 52.59 -1.89
C ASN A 556 -17.48 51.09 -1.81
N ARG A 557 -18.76 50.78 -1.82
CA ARG A 557 -19.28 49.40 -1.84
C ARG A 557 -18.85 48.73 -3.15
N TYR A 558 -17.99 47.72 -3.03
CA TYR A 558 -17.66 46.82 -4.11
C TYR A 558 -18.81 45.81 -4.28
N VAL A 559 -19.52 45.89 -5.38
CA VAL A 559 -20.49 44.92 -5.86
C VAL A 559 -19.72 43.92 -6.74
N PRO A 560 -19.58 42.65 -6.37
CA PRO A 560 -18.95 41.69 -7.25
C PRO A 560 -19.89 41.32 -8.39
N ALA A 561 -19.36 41.34 -9.62
CA ALA A 561 -20.03 40.84 -10.80
C ALA A 561 -20.35 39.34 -10.68
N PRO A 562 -21.47 38.83 -11.22
CA PRO A 562 -21.85 37.45 -11.12
C PRO A 562 -20.85 36.58 -11.90
N GLN A 563 -20.19 35.67 -11.20
CA GLN A 563 -19.41 34.61 -11.84
C GLN A 563 -20.37 33.62 -12.49
N ALA A 564 -20.30 33.53 -13.82
CA ALA A 564 -20.99 32.50 -14.59
C ALA A 564 -20.53 31.13 -14.13
N SER A 565 -21.46 30.24 -13.78
CA SER A 565 -21.20 28.87 -13.37
C SER A 565 -20.71 28.05 -14.57
N VAL A 566 -19.59 27.37 -14.41
CA VAL A 566 -18.95 26.49 -15.42
C VAL A 566 -19.78 25.21 -15.68
N TRP A 567 -21.02 25.13 -15.20
CA TRP A 567 -21.84 23.91 -15.24
C TRP A 567 -22.97 23.89 -16.27
N ASP A 568 -23.14 24.94 -17.08
CA ASP A 568 -24.29 25.08 -18.00
C ASP A 568 -23.98 24.85 -19.49
N THR A 569 -23.03 23.95 -19.82
CA THR A 569 -22.86 23.52 -21.21
C THR A 569 -22.69 22.00 -21.33
N VAL A 570 -23.76 21.26 -21.01
CA VAL A 570 -23.96 19.93 -21.59
C VAL A 570 -25.12 20.06 -22.59
N LYS A 571 -24.78 20.21 -23.86
CA LYS A 571 -25.74 20.05 -24.95
C LYS A 571 -26.05 18.57 -25.12
N PRO A 572 -27.32 18.18 -25.28
CA PRO A 572 -27.69 16.80 -25.63
C PRO A 572 -27.28 16.50 -27.07
N ALA A 573 -26.80 15.27 -27.30
CA ALA A 573 -26.44 14.74 -28.61
C ALA A 573 -27.72 14.58 -29.49
N PRO A 574 -27.63 14.84 -30.80
CA PRO A 574 -28.74 14.59 -31.74
C PRO A 574 -28.85 13.08 -32.05
N PRO A 575 -30.02 12.59 -32.49
CA PRO A 575 -30.29 11.19 -32.73
C PRO A 575 -29.61 10.66 -34.00
N HIS A 576 -29.39 9.38 -33.99
CA HIS A 576 -28.79 8.56 -35.04
C HIS A 576 -29.41 8.75 -36.43
N GLY A 577 -28.57 8.96 -37.43
CA GLY A 577 -28.86 8.73 -38.84
C GLY A 577 -27.83 7.78 -39.42
N ASP A 578 -28.31 6.70 -40.04
CA ASP A 578 -27.59 5.66 -40.74
C ASP A 578 -26.73 6.16 -41.88
N ALA A 579 -25.64 5.51 -42.11
CA ALA A 579 -25.07 4.97 -43.36
C ALA A 579 -23.57 5.20 -43.54
N GLY A 580 -22.87 4.17 -43.89
CA GLY A 580 -21.67 4.25 -44.74
C GLY A 580 -20.36 3.75 -44.15
N SER A 581 -20.17 2.44 -44.30
CA SER A 581 -18.90 1.72 -44.45
C SER A 581 -17.71 2.58 -44.89
N ARG A 582 -16.62 2.57 -44.08
CA ARG A 582 -15.22 2.48 -44.60
C ARG A 582 -14.29 2.04 -43.50
N ASP A 583 -13.75 0.87 -43.72
CA ASP A 583 -12.68 0.17 -43.02
C ASP A 583 -11.35 0.98 -43.14
N THR A 584 -10.83 1.50 -42.03
CA THR A 584 -9.41 1.89 -41.93
C THR A 584 -8.95 1.65 -40.49
N ARG A 585 -8.34 0.51 -40.24
CA ARG A 585 -7.58 0.23 -39.02
C ARG A 585 -6.38 1.17 -38.95
N PRO A 586 -6.12 1.84 -37.85
CA PRO A 586 -4.82 2.45 -37.62
C PRO A 586 -3.83 1.35 -37.14
N SER A 587 -2.68 1.32 -37.80
CA SER A 587 -1.52 0.48 -37.48
C SER A 587 -1.05 0.70 -36.04
N PRO A 588 -0.55 -0.36 -35.36
CA PRO A 588 0.02 -0.21 -34.03
C PRO A 588 1.33 0.57 -34.11
N THR A 589 1.42 1.61 -33.31
CA THR A 589 2.63 2.39 -33.08
C THR A 589 3.69 1.49 -32.42
N PRO A 590 4.93 1.42 -32.93
CA PRO A 590 5.96 0.57 -32.35
C PRO A 590 6.38 1.08 -30.98
N PRO A 591 6.82 0.19 -30.05
CA PRO A 591 7.24 0.57 -28.72
C PRO A 591 8.47 1.47 -28.78
N ARG A 592 8.45 2.57 -28.05
CA ARG A 592 9.57 3.50 -27.92
C ARG A 592 10.80 2.75 -27.39
N LYS A 593 11.85 2.74 -28.20
CA LYS A 593 13.18 2.26 -27.82
C LYS A 593 13.71 3.06 -26.62
N TRP A 594 14.12 2.36 -25.61
CA TRP A 594 14.76 2.92 -24.43
C TRP A 594 16.13 3.48 -24.80
N GLN A 595 16.37 4.74 -24.46
CA GLN A 595 17.72 5.30 -24.53
C GLN A 595 18.50 4.82 -23.32
N THR A 596 19.47 3.95 -23.57
CA THR A 596 20.57 3.65 -22.65
C THR A 596 21.45 4.88 -22.52
N VAL A 597 21.48 5.46 -21.34
CA VAL A 597 22.45 6.49 -20.95
C VAL A 597 23.28 6.00 -19.77
#